data_52c9e3c683c451a1523a125ab78efb50
#
_entry.id   52c9e3c683c451a1523a125ab78efb50
#
_cell.length_a   1.000
_cell.length_b   1.000
_cell.length_c   1.000
_cell.angle_alpha   90.00
_cell.angle_beta   90.00
_cell.angle_gamma   90.00
#
_symmetry.space_group_name_H-M   'P 1'
#
loop_
_entity.id
_entity.type
_entity.pdbx_description
1 polymer ?
#
loop_
_entity_poly.entity_id
_entity_poly.type
_entity_poly.pdbx_seq_one_letter_code
_entity_poly.pdbx_strand_id
1 'polypeptide(L)'
;MLRFNGSMETRLLIANPLLGHFEYTDYFQMPLLWNPKAKRVLVMGLGGGSTQRAFQHYFPTVHMDTVELDPAVAKVAKEWFGVKENKTHKIHISDGRGYLRRNKERKYDAIMMDAYSSNTYGSFIPYHLATKEFFQLAAEDLTVNGVLAYNVIGTYNEWRADIVGSMYRTMKTVFPHVYHFPAADSRNIVLVGVKAKTGGL
;
A
#
# COMPACT_ATOMS: atom_id res chain seq x y z
N MET A 1 17.85 3.17 -8.43
CA MET A 1 16.59 3.07 -9.15
C MET A 1 16.28 1.60 -9.43
N LEU A 2 15.08 1.15 -9.14
CA LEU A 2 14.57 -0.20 -9.43
C LEU A 2 13.59 -0.11 -10.61
N ARG A 3 13.72 -1.01 -11.58
CA ARG A 3 12.83 -1.11 -12.74
C ARG A 3 12.48 -2.56 -13.03
N PHE A 4 11.23 -2.80 -13.46
CA PHE A 4 10.76 -4.08 -13.99
C PHE A 4 10.25 -3.88 -15.41
N ASN A 5 10.80 -4.60 -16.38
CA ASN A 5 10.38 -4.53 -17.80
C ASN A 5 10.21 -3.10 -18.32
N GLY A 6 11.09 -2.16 -17.94
CA GLY A 6 10.99 -0.76 -18.35
C GLY A 6 10.13 0.13 -17.46
N SER A 7 9.24 -0.43 -16.63
CA SER A 7 8.50 0.32 -15.61
C SER A 7 9.40 0.73 -14.47
N MET A 8 9.26 1.97 -13.98
CA MET A 8 10.00 2.47 -12.82
C MET A 8 9.19 2.17 -11.56
N GLU A 9 9.72 1.28 -10.72
CA GLU A 9 9.06 0.86 -9.48
C GLU A 9 9.51 1.71 -8.29
N THR A 10 10.80 2.03 -8.23
CA THR A 10 11.33 2.86 -7.13
C THR A 10 12.56 3.64 -7.57
N ARG A 11 12.64 4.87 -7.10
CA ARG A 11 13.84 5.70 -7.17
C ARG A 11 14.18 6.17 -5.76
N LEU A 12 15.43 5.92 -5.34
CA LEU A 12 15.98 6.39 -4.07
C LEU A 12 16.83 7.63 -4.32
N LEU A 13 16.56 8.70 -3.58
CA LEU A 13 17.45 9.86 -3.50
C LEU A 13 18.50 9.59 -2.42
N ILE A 14 19.74 9.36 -2.82
CA ILE A 14 20.82 8.97 -1.88
C ILE A 14 21.07 10.07 -0.83
N ALA A 15 20.98 11.34 -1.24
CA ALA A 15 21.15 12.48 -0.32
C ALA A 15 20.03 12.61 0.72
N ASN A 16 18.83 12.09 0.42
CA ASN A 16 17.70 12.06 1.35
C ASN A 16 16.88 10.77 1.15
N PRO A 17 17.31 9.66 1.77
CA PRO A 17 16.68 8.34 1.55
C PRO A 17 15.25 8.20 2.07
N LEU A 18 14.79 9.16 2.89
CA LEU A 18 13.41 9.16 3.42
C LEU A 18 12.42 9.85 2.49
N LEU A 19 12.90 10.69 1.58
CA LEU A 19 12.05 11.33 0.58
C LEU A 19 11.69 10.31 -0.50
N GLY A 20 10.41 9.98 -0.61
CA GLY A 20 9.89 9.19 -1.72
C GLY A 20 10.07 9.95 -3.04
N HIS A 21 10.42 9.24 -4.12
CA HIS A 21 10.45 9.87 -5.44
C HIS A 21 9.05 10.07 -6.00
N PHE A 22 8.14 9.18 -5.65
CA PHE A 22 6.74 9.28 -6.02
C PHE A 22 5.95 9.78 -4.82
N GLU A 23 5.32 10.93 -4.96
CA GLU A 23 4.55 11.62 -3.93
C GLU A 23 3.49 10.72 -3.27
N TYR A 24 2.85 9.84 -4.04
CA TYR A 24 1.81 8.96 -3.51
C TYR A 24 2.29 8.08 -2.34
N THR A 25 3.60 7.80 -2.24
CA THR A 25 4.14 7.00 -1.12
C THR A 25 4.00 7.71 0.22
N ASP A 26 3.96 9.04 0.23
CA ASP A 26 3.74 9.84 1.44
C ASP A 26 2.26 9.76 1.88
N TYR A 27 1.33 9.58 0.93
CA TYR A 27 -0.09 9.41 1.21
C TYR A 27 -0.40 8.09 1.94
N PHE A 28 0.51 7.12 1.96
CA PHE A 28 0.36 5.93 2.80
C PHE A 28 0.49 6.20 4.30
N GLN A 29 0.90 7.40 4.70
CA GLN A 29 0.85 7.84 6.10
C GLN A 29 -0.54 8.39 6.49
N MET A 30 -1.39 8.75 5.53
CA MET A 30 -2.72 9.31 5.76
C MET A 30 -3.65 8.43 6.60
N PRO A 31 -3.61 7.08 6.55
CA PRO A 31 -4.41 6.25 7.46
C PRO A 31 -4.26 6.62 8.93
N LEU A 32 -3.11 7.16 9.34
CA LEU A 32 -2.86 7.60 10.71
C LEU A 32 -3.65 8.87 11.10
N LEU A 33 -4.19 9.61 10.13
CA LEU A 33 -5.09 10.74 10.41
C LEU A 33 -6.42 10.24 11.01
N TRP A 34 -6.95 9.12 10.51
CA TRP A 34 -8.17 8.49 11.04
C TRP A 34 -7.89 7.61 12.26
N ASN A 35 -6.69 7.04 12.35
CA ASN A 35 -6.27 6.20 13.46
C ASN A 35 -4.89 6.60 13.99
N PRO A 36 -4.78 7.75 14.72
CA PRO A 36 -3.50 8.26 15.22
C PRO A 36 -2.86 7.38 16.31
N LYS A 37 -3.63 6.41 16.83
CA LYS A 37 -3.14 5.42 17.82
C LYS A 37 -2.82 4.07 17.19
N ALA A 38 -2.63 4.03 15.88
CA ALA A 38 -2.27 2.80 15.16
C ALA A 38 -1.02 2.17 15.75
N LYS A 39 -1.09 0.86 15.99
CA LYS A 39 0.00 0.05 16.55
C LYS A 39 0.52 -1.00 15.58
N ARG A 40 -0.29 -1.39 14.61
CA ARG A 40 0.08 -2.42 13.63
C ARG A 40 -0.44 -2.06 12.25
N VAL A 41 0.46 -2.09 11.29
CA VAL A 41 0.16 -1.82 9.88
C VAL A 41 0.63 -2.97 8.98
N LEU A 42 -0.03 -3.12 7.86
CA LEU A 42 0.34 -4.06 6.81
C LEU A 42 0.62 -3.28 5.52
N VAL A 43 1.75 -3.56 4.89
CA VAL A 43 2.07 -3.04 3.57
C VAL A 43 2.13 -4.21 2.59
N MET A 44 1.33 -4.18 1.54
CA MET A 44 1.38 -5.15 0.45
C MET A 44 2.11 -4.54 -0.74
N GLY A 45 3.24 -5.14 -1.08
CA GLY A 45 4.24 -4.62 -1.99
C GLY A 45 5.41 -3.99 -1.24
N LEU A 46 6.60 -4.19 -1.77
CA LEU A 46 7.85 -3.68 -1.19
C LEU A 46 8.56 -2.74 -2.16
N GLY A 47 8.78 -3.18 -3.39
CA GLY A 47 9.61 -2.47 -4.34
C GLY A 47 10.97 -2.12 -3.72
N GLY A 48 11.37 -0.86 -3.74
CA GLY A 48 12.56 -0.37 -3.04
C GLY A 48 12.30 0.11 -1.61
N GLY A 49 11.09 -0.09 -1.07
CA GLY A 49 10.77 0.12 0.35
C GLY A 49 10.71 1.59 0.81
N SER A 50 10.25 2.50 -0.03
CA SER A 50 10.10 3.92 0.36
C SER A 50 9.14 4.08 1.54
N THR A 51 7.96 3.49 1.47
CA THR A 51 6.97 3.48 2.56
C THR A 51 7.54 2.85 3.82
N GLN A 52 8.22 1.71 3.69
CA GLN A 52 8.79 0.99 4.84
C GLN A 52 9.85 1.82 5.56
N ARG A 53 10.78 2.46 4.83
CA ARG A 53 11.79 3.33 5.45
C ARG A 53 11.17 4.53 6.15
N ALA A 54 10.19 5.19 5.52
CA ALA A 54 9.49 6.33 6.12
C ALA A 54 8.79 5.91 7.42
N PHE A 55 8.05 4.80 7.40
CA PHE A 55 7.37 4.28 8.60
C PHE A 55 8.35 3.91 9.72
N GLN A 56 9.46 3.24 9.40
CA GLN A 56 10.47 2.88 10.40
C GLN A 56 11.12 4.11 11.04
N HIS A 57 11.25 5.21 10.29
CA HIS A 57 11.84 6.45 10.78
C HIS A 57 10.85 7.28 11.61
N TYR A 58 9.65 7.54 11.07
CA TYR A 58 8.68 8.43 11.68
C TYR A 58 7.80 7.76 12.74
N PHE A 59 7.60 6.43 12.62
CA PHE A 59 6.73 5.65 13.50
C PHE A 59 7.43 4.39 14.03
N PRO A 60 8.58 4.51 14.71
CA PRO A 60 9.43 3.38 15.07
C PRO A 60 8.79 2.37 16.03
N THR A 61 7.72 2.76 16.72
CA THR A 61 6.98 1.90 17.66
C THR A 61 5.83 1.15 17.00
N VAL A 62 5.45 1.52 15.76
CA VAL A 62 4.40 0.84 15.01
C VAL A 62 4.94 -0.47 14.44
N HIS A 63 4.25 -1.57 14.72
CA HIS A 63 4.58 -2.86 14.11
C HIS A 63 4.13 -2.87 12.65
N MET A 64 5.05 -3.16 11.74
CA MET A 64 4.78 -3.23 10.32
C MET A 64 5.11 -4.61 9.78
N ASP A 65 4.10 -5.27 9.23
CA ASP A 65 4.27 -6.44 8.39
C ASP A 65 4.30 -5.96 6.92
N THR A 66 5.31 -6.37 6.15
CA THR A 66 5.37 -6.13 4.70
C THR A 66 5.23 -7.46 3.99
N VAL A 67 4.36 -7.53 2.99
CA VAL A 67 4.17 -8.73 2.16
C VAL A 67 4.66 -8.44 0.76
N GLU A 68 5.62 -9.23 0.30
CA GLU A 68 6.21 -9.15 -1.03
C GLU A 68 6.11 -10.52 -1.71
N LEU A 69 5.70 -10.53 -2.96
CA LEU A 69 5.53 -11.78 -3.72
C LEU A 69 6.88 -12.36 -4.17
N ASP A 70 7.79 -11.50 -4.62
CA ASP A 70 9.05 -11.90 -5.21
C ASP A 70 10.21 -11.82 -4.19
N PRO A 71 10.83 -12.94 -3.82
CA PRO A 71 11.99 -12.93 -2.91
C PRO A 71 13.19 -12.16 -3.47
N ALA A 72 13.32 -12.02 -4.79
CA ALA A 72 14.40 -11.25 -5.40
C ALA A 72 14.19 -9.74 -5.13
N VAL A 73 12.96 -9.25 -5.16
CA VAL A 73 12.64 -7.86 -4.80
C VAL A 73 13.00 -7.60 -3.34
N ALA A 74 12.63 -8.49 -2.43
CA ALA A 74 12.98 -8.37 -1.01
C ALA A 74 14.50 -8.37 -0.78
N LYS A 75 15.24 -9.18 -1.51
CA LYS A 75 16.72 -9.20 -1.48
C LYS A 75 17.27 -7.84 -1.93
N VAL A 76 16.85 -7.34 -3.10
CA VAL A 76 17.31 -6.07 -3.66
C VAL A 76 16.97 -4.90 -2.73
N ALA A 77 15.76 -4.88 -2.15
CA ALA A 77 15.34 -3.84 -1.20
C ALA A 77 16.28 -3.77 0.02
N LYS A 78 16.68 -4.91 0.55
CA LYS A 78 17.62 -5.00 1.69
C LYS A 78 19.04 -4.60 1.31
N GLU A 79 19.55 -5.10 0.20
CA GLU A 79 20.96 -4.91 -0.20
C GLU A 79 21.24 -3.51 -0.76
N TRP A 80 20.29 -2.93 -1.51
CA TRP A 80 20.54 -1.73 -2.31
C TRP A 80 19.71 -0.52 -1.90
N PHE A 81 18.60 -0.71 -1.19
CA PHE A 81 17.68 0.36 -0.82
C PHE A 81 17.60 0.61 0.69
N GLY A 82 18.40 -0.08 1.48
CA GLY A 82 18.51 0.15 2.92
C GLY A 82 17.29 -0.28 3.74
N VAL A 83 16.43 -1.12 3.20
CA VAL A 83 15.32 -1.71 3.96
C VAL A 83 15.88 -2.69 4.98
N LYS A 84 15.42 -2.58 6.23
CA LYS A 84 15.89 -3.43 7.33
C LYS A 84 14.71 -4.06 8.05
N GLU A 85 14.82 -5.37 8.32
CA GLU A 85 13.96 -6.02 9.30
C GLU A 85 14.49 -5.77 10.71
N ASN A 86 13.58 -5.64 11.66
CA ASN A 86 13.90 -5.45 13.06
C ASN A 86 12.77 -6.02 13.95
N LYS A 87 12.69 -5.62 15.21
CA LYS A 87 11.65 -6.09 16.15
C LYS A 87 10.24 -5.62 15.76
N THR A 88 10.13 -4.47 15.12
CA THR A 88 8.84 -3.88 14.71
C THR A 88 8.55 -4.00 13.21
N HIS A 89 9.48 -4.44 12.39
CA HIS A 89 9.28 -4.62 10.95
C HIS A 89 9.69 -6.02 10.49
N LYS A 90 8.75 -6.72 9.85
CA LYS A 90 8.96 -8.04 9.25
C LYS A 90 8.54 -8.05 7.79
N ILE A 91 9.30 -8.78 6.96
CA ILE A 91 9.01 -9.03 5.55
C ILE A 91 8.60 -10.48 5.37
N HIS A 92 7.45 -10.70 4.74
CA HIS A 92 6.87 -12.00 4.46
C HIS A 92 6.84 -12.22 2.94
N ILE A 93 7.47 -13.28 2.47
CA ILE A 93 7.42 -13.68 1.06
C ILE A 93 6.14 -14.48 0.84
N SER A 94 5.13 -13.83 0.22
CA SER A 94 3.81 -14.42 0.02
C SER A 94 2.99 -13.61 -0.97
N ASP A 95 1.97 -14.24 -1.58
CA ASP A 95 0.85 -13.54 -2.19
C ASP A 95 0.04 -12.78 -1.12
N GLY A 96 -0.32 -11.52 -1.40
CA GLY A 96 -0.97 -10.63 -0.43
C GLY A 96 -2.35 -11.14 0.03
N ARG A 97 -3.19 -11.62 -0.89
CA ARG A 97 -4.51 -12.19 -0.55
C ARG A 97 -4.37 -13.50 0.22
N GLY A 98 -3.41 -14.33 -0.18
CA GLY A 98 -3.07 -15.56 0.54
C GLY A 98 -2.55 -15.29 1.95
N TYR A 99 -1.79 -14.21 2.13
CA TYR A 99 -1.30 -13.81 3.43
C TYR A 99 -2.45 -13.43 4.39
N LEU A 100 -3.38 -12.58 3.98
CA LEU A 100 -4.56 -12.23 4.79
C LEU A 100 -5.36 -13.47 5.18
N ARG A 101 -5.63 -14.38 4.23
CA ARG A 101 -6.39 -15.60 4.50
C ARG A 101 -5.76 -16.50 5.57
N ARG A 102 -4.43 -16.53 5.65
CA ARG A 102 -3.70 -17.38 6.62
C ARG A 102 -3.48 -16.71 7.98
N ASN A 103 -3.59 -15.38 8.07
CA ASN A 103 -3.24 -14.62 9.27
C ASN A 103 -4.45 -13.90 9.91
N LYS A 104 -5.64 -14.49 9.86
CA LYS A 104 -6.92 -13.92 10.34
C LYS A 104 -6.90 -13.45 11.81
N GLU A 105 -6.06 -14.04 12.63
CA GLU A 105 -5.90 -13.66 14.04
C GLU A 105 -5.23 -12.30 14.22
N ARG A 106 -4.50 -11.83 13.20
CA ARG A 106 -3.86 -10.51 13.22
C ARG A 106 -4.81 -9.47 12.67
N LYS A 107 -5.04 -8.42 13.46
CA LYS A 107 -5.79 -7.25 13.00
C LYS A 107 -4.84 -6.08 12.81
N TYR A 108 -5.10 -5.31 11.76
CA TYR A 108 -4.30 -4.16 11.36
C TYR A 108 -5.08 -2.87 11.55
N ASP A 109 -4.39 -1.83 12.00
CA ASP A 109 -4.94 -0.48 12.12
C ASP A 109 -4.91 0.24 10.77
N ALA A 110 -3.96 -0.14 9.91
CA ALA A 110 -3.94 0.27 8.51
C ALA A 110 -3.42 -0.86 7.62
N ILE A 111 -3.99 -0.97 6.42
CA ILE A 111 -3.49 -1.79 5.31
C ILE A 111 -3.17 -0.86 4.15
N MET A 112 -1.95 -0.92 3.64
CA MET A 112 -1.47 -0.13 2.50
C MET A 112 -1.21 -1.06 1.34
N MET A 113 -1.88 -0.79 0.21
CA MET A 113 -1.81 -1.60 -1.00
C MET A 113 -0.99 -0.89 -2.07
N ASP A 114 0.19 -1.43 -2.35
CA ASP A 114 1.10 -0.98 -3.42
C ASP A 114 1.67 -2.18 -4.19
N ALA A 115 0.82 -3.18 -4.42
CA ALA A 115 1.19 -4.41 -5.10
C ALA A 115 0.80 -4.34 -6.59
N TYR A 116 1.81 -4.27 -7.43
CA TYR A 116 1.68 -4.26 -8.88
C TYR A 116 2.43 -5.43 -9.51
N SER A 117 1.91 -5.90 -10.63
CA SER A 117 2.63 -6.76 -11.57
C SER A 117 2.97 -5.97 -12.82
N SER A 118 4.02 -6.32 -13.52
CA SER A 118 4.42 -5.68 -14.76
C SER A 118 4.61 -6.70 -15.89
N ASN A 119 4.29 -6.30 -17.10
CA ASN A 119 4.57 -7.03 -18.33
C ASN A 119 5.11 -6.07 -19.38
N THR A 120 5.22 -6.50 -20.63
CA THR A 120 5.68 -5.68 -21.76
C THR A 120 4.79 -4.45 -22.04
N TYR A 121 3.55 -4.44 -21.57
CA TYR A 121 2.60 -3.33 -21.72
C TYR A 121 2.53 -2.38 -20.52
N GLY A 122 3.34 -2.63 -19.48
CA GLY A 122 3.43 -1.79 -18.30
C GLY A 122 2.90 -2.46 -17.02
N SER A 123 2.76 -1.65 -15.97
CA SER A 123 2.28 -2.10 -14.66
C SER A 123 0.76 -2.19 -14.60
N PHE A 124 0.25 -3.19 -13.90
CA PHE A 124 -1.18 -3.40 -13.68
C PHE A 124 -1.44 -3.97 -12.28
N ILE A 125 -2.65 -3.75 -11.79
CA ILE A 125 -3.12 -4.33 -10.53
C ILE A 125 -3.46 -5.80 -10.78
N PRO A 126 -2.91 -6.76 -9.99
CA PRO A 126 -3.33 -8.14 -10.07
C PRO A 126 -4.83 -8.28 -9.79
N TYR A 127 -5.58 -8.89 -10.71
CA TYR A 127 -7.06 -8.91 -10.66
C TYR A 127 -7.62 -9.41 -9.33
N HIS A 128 -6.99 -10.42 -8.71
CA HIS A 128 -7.42 -10.98 -7.44
C HIS A 128 -7.27 -10.04 -6.25
N LEU A 129 -6.56 -8.91 -6.40
CA LEU A 129 -6.41 -7.85 -5.40
C LEU A 129 -7.35 -6.66 -5.65
N ALA A 130 -8.16 -6.69 -6.73
CA ALA A 130 -9.05 -5.60 -7.14
C ALA A 130 -10.54 -5.96 -7.01
N THR A 131 -10.88 -7.08 -6.39
CA THR A 131 -12.26 -7.60 -6.30
C THR A 131 -12.94 -7.16 -5.01
N LYS A 132 -14.28 -7.16 -5.00
CA LYS A 132 -15.09 -6.92 -3.80
C LYS A 132 -14.71 -7.87 -2.66
N GLU A 133 -14.47 -9.15 -2.98
CA GLU A 133 -14.09 -10.17 -1.99
C GLU A 133 -12.71 -9.90 -1.37
N PHE A 134 -11.80 -9.30 -2.14
CA PHE A 134 -10.53 -8.85 -1.57
C PHE A 134 -10.73 -7.69 -0.60
N PHE A 135 -11.56 -6.70 -0.96
CA PHE A 135 -11.87 -5.58 -0.07
C PHE A 135 -12.59 -6.04 1.20
N GLN A 136 -13.50 -7.01 1.09
CA GLN A 136 -14.15 -7.63 2.25
C GLN A 136 -13.13 -8.31 3.16
N LEU A 137 -12.22 -9.10 2.60
CA LEU A 137 -11.15 -9.76 3.34
C LEU A 137 -10.24 -8.74 4.04
N ALA A 138 -9.84 -7.66 3.35
CA ALA A 138 -9.06 -6.59 3.94
C ALA A 138 -9.83 -5.89 5.07
N ALA A 139 -11.12 -5.61 4.89
CA ALA A 139 -11.96 -5.01 5.92
C ALA A 139 -12.15 -5.93 7.13
N GLU A 140 -12.23 -7.25 6.94
CA GLU A 140 -12.26 -8.23 8.03
C GLU A 140 -10.98 -8.19 8.86
N ASP A 141 -9.83 -8.04 8.23
CA ASP A 141 -8.52 -8.00 8.90
C ASP A 141 -8.15 -6.62 9.46
N LEU A 142 -8.93 -5.59 9.18
CA LEU A 142 -8.82 -4.29 9.82
C LEU A 142 -9.49 -4.27 11.20
N THR A 143 -8.89 -3.51 12.13
CA THR A 143 -9.52 -3.13 13.41
C THR A 143 -10.79 -2.31 13.18
N VAL A 144 -11.56 -2.02 14.23
CA VAL A 144 -12.83 -1.25 14.14
C VAL A 144 -12.62 0.12 13.49
N ASN A 145 -11.52 0.79 13.80
CA ASN A 145 -11.15 2.09 13.23
C ASN A 145 -10.08 1.95 12.13
N GLY A 146 -9.96 0.75 11.55
CA GLY A 146 -8.94 0.46 10.58
C GLY A 146 -9.20 1.12 9.22
N VAL A 147 -8.12 1.37 8.49
CA VAL A 147 -8.13 2.11 7.22
C VAL A 147 -7.37 1.32 6.16
N LEU A 148 -7.96 1.23 4.97
CA LEU A 148 -7.30 0.70 3.77
C LEU A 148 -6.88 1.87 2.88
N ALA A 149 -5.58 2.03 2.62
CA ALA A 149 -5.05 2.93 1.58
C ALA A 149 -4.60 2.10 0.38
N TYR A 150 -5.11 2.42 -0.81
CA TYR A 150 -4.88 1.66 -2.02
C TYR A 150 -4.35 2.56 -3.14
N ASN A 151 -3.12 2.33 -3.58
CA ASN A 151 -2.57 3.02 -4.74
C ASN A 151 -3.20 2.50 -6.03
N VAL A 152 -3.78 3.39 -6.83
CA VAL A 152 -4.31 3.11 -8.17
C VAL A 152 -3.56 3.96 -9.18
N ILE A 153 -2.92 3.32 -10.16
CA ILE A 153 -2.26 4.02 -11.26
C ILE A 153 -3.33 4.39 -12.30
N GLY A 154 -3.63 5.66 -12.42
CA GLY A 154 -4.62 6.23 -13.32
C GLY A 154 -4.91 7.69 -13.02
N THR A 155 -5.75 8.32 -13.84
CA THR A 155 -6.21 9.72 -13.67
C THR A 155 -7.74 9.76 -13.59
N TYR A 156 -8.33 10.90 -13.25
CA TYR A 156 -9.78 11.00 -13.13
C TYR A 156 -10.52 10.98 -14.48
N ASN A 157 -9.96 11.58 -15.51
CA ASN A 157 -10.70 11.92 -16.73
C ASN A 157 -10.12 11.31 -18.01
N GLU A 158 -8.93 10.77 -17.97
CA GLU A 158 -8.23 10.33 -19.18
C GLU A 158 -7.69 8.91 -19.03
N TRP A 159 -6.41 8.81 -18.77
CA TRP A 159 -5.68 7.55 -18.79
C TRP A 159 -6.09 6.65 -17.60
N ARG A 160 -6.67 5.50 -17.89
CA ARG A 160 -7.16 4.52 -16.90
C ARG A 160 -8.22 5.07 -15.93
N ALA A 161 -8.97 6.09 -16.32
CA ALA A 161 -10.04 6.66 -15.49
C ALA A 161 -11.13 5.65 -15.14
N ASP A 162 -11.42 4.71 -16.04
CA ASP A 162 -12.34 3.59 -15.84
C ASP A 162 -11.87 2.66 -14.71
N ILE A 163 -10.57 2.39 -14.60
CA ILE A 163 -9.98 1.59 -13.51
C ILE A 163 -10.15 2.31 -12.18
N VAL A 164 -9.80 3.60 -12.11
CA VAL A 164 -9.96 4.42 -10.89
C VAL A 164 -11.41 4.43 -10.44
N GLY A 165 -12.34 4.73 -11.34
CA GLY A 165 -13.77 4.76 -11.06
C GLY A 165 -14.32 3.40 -10.62
N SER A 166 -13.87 2.31 -11.24
CA SER A 166 -14.29 0.95 -10.89
C SER A 166 -13.78 0.55 -9.51
N MET A 167 -12.51 0.82 -9.21
CA MET A 167 -11.92 0.56 -7.90
C MET A 167 -12.64 1.35 -6.79
N TYR A 168 -12.88 2.64 -7.02
CA TYR A 168 -13.62 3.50 -6.09
C TYR A 168 -15.02 2.94 -5.81
N ARG A 169 -15.82 2.63 -6.85
CA ARG A 169 -17.16 2.06 -6.68
C ARG A 169 -17.13 0.71 -5.96
N THR A 170 -16.16 -0.14 -6.26
CA THR A 170 -16.02 -1.45 -5.61
C THR A 170 -15.68 -1.29 -4.13
N MET A 171 -14.74 -0.41 -3.78
CA MET A 171 -14.42 -0.09 -2.38
C MET A 171 -15.63 0.44 -1.62
N LYS A 172 -16.45 1.31 -2.23
CA LYS A 172 -17.68 1.85 -1.62
C LYS A 172 -18.73 0.79 -1.30
N THR A 173 -18.68 -0.40 -1.90
CA THR A 173 -19.58 -1.50 -1.52
C THR A 173 -19.19 -2.17 -0.20
N VAL A 174 -17.99 -1.88 0.33
CA VAL A 174 -17.42 -2.52 1.52
C VAL A 174 -17.14 -1.51 2.62
N PHE A 175 -16.57 -0.36 2.28
CA PHE A 175 -16.21 0.68 3.24
C PHE A 175 -17.29 1.77 3.30
N PRO A 176 -17.77 2.15 4.50
CA PRO A 176 -18.75 3.22 4.67
C PRO A 176 -18.29 4.54 4.06
N HIS A 177 -17.00 4.84 4.20
CA HIS A 177 -16.39 6.07 3.69
C HIS A 177 -15.21 5.73 2.80
N VAL A 178 -15.15 6.33 1.60
CA VAL A 178 -14.04 6.21 0.67
C VAL A 178 -13.65 7.59 0.19
N TYR A 179 -12.41 7.96 0.42
CA TYR A 179 -11.78 9.19 -0.02
C TYR A 179 -10.78 8.89 -1.15
N HIS A 180 -10.38 9.93 -1.88
CA HIS A 180 -9.41 9.79 -2.96
C HIS A 180 -8.45 10.98 -2.96
N PHE A 181 -7.18 10.71 -3.14
CA PHE A 181 -6.09 11.67 -3.08
C PHE A 181 -5.21 11.52 -4.32
N PRO A 182 -5.35 12.42 -5.31
CA PRO A 182 -4.51 12.39 -6.50
C PRO A 182 -3.11 12.90 -6.17
N ALA A 183 -2.09 12.19 -6.62
CA ALA A 183 -0.72 12.67 -6.55
C ALA A 183 -0.49 13.73 -7.65
N ALA A 184 0.19 14.82 -7.31
CA ALA A 184 0.45 15.92 -8.24
C ALA A 184 1.52 15.57 -9.27
N ASP A 185 2.57 14.85 -8.85
CA ASP A 185 3.77 14.58 -9.66
C ASP A 185 3.75 13.20 -10.33
N SER A 186 2.70 12.42 -10.14
CA SER A 186 2.57 11.09 -10.73
C SER A 186 1.13 10.79 -11.12
N ARG A 187 0.94 9.80 -12.00
CA ARG A 187 -0.41 9.34 -12.39
C ARG A 187 -0.93 8.31 -11.39
N ASN A 188 -0.92 8.67 -10.11
CA ASN A 188 -1.37 7.81 -9.02
C ASN A 188 -2.51 8.50 -8.27
N ILE A 189 -3.48 7.71 -7.85
CA ILE A 189 -4.55 8.14 -6.95
C ILE A 189 -4.58 7.15 -5.78
N VAL A 190 -4.42 7.64 -4.57
CA VAL A 190 -4.58 6.80 -3.38
C VAL A 190 -6.04 6.84 -2.94
N LEU A 191 -6.71 5.71 -3.02
CA LEU A 191 -8.06 5.51 -2.49
C LEU A 191 -7.95 5.11 -1.02
N VAL A 192 -8.71 5.78 -0.16
CA VAL A 192 -8.70 5.53 1.29
C VAL A 192 -10.07 5.10 1.76
N GLY A 193 -10.20 3.82 2.11
CA GLY A 193 -11.41 3.23 2.67
C GLY A 193 -11.34 3.20 4.20
N VAL A 194 -12.27 3.90 4.87
CA VAL A 194 -12.35 3.97 6.33
C VAL A 194 -13.45 3.04 6.83
N LYS A 195 -13.10 2.14 7.75
CA LYS A 195 -14.04 1.13 8.29
C LYS A 195 -14.95 1.71 9.37
N ALA A 196 -14.51 2.73 10.10
CA ALA A 196 -15.33 3.36 11.14
C ALA A 196 -16.64 3.92 10.57
N LYS A 197 -17.75 3.75 11.29
CA LYS A 197 -19.06 4.29 10.88
C LYS A 197 -19.10 5.81 10.88
N THR A 198 -18.39 6.45 11.79
CA THR A 198 -18.17 7.89 11.85
C THR A 198 -16.87 8.20 11.12
N GLY A 199 -16.94 8.45 9.83
CA GLY A 199 -15.74 8.61 8.97
C GLY A 199 -15.13 10.02 8.96
N GLY A 200 -15.48 10.87 9.93
CA GLY A 200 -14.90 12.21 10.02
C GLY A 200 -13.45 12.21 10.46
N LEU A 201 -12.65 13.14 9.90
CA LEU A 201 -11.40 13.62 10.47
C LEU A 201 -11.71 14.54 11.64
#